data_77fc6a5bdeff7dbf7bf614f2932b2054
#
_entry.id   77fc6a5bdeff7dbf7bf614f2932b2054
#
_cell.length_a   1.000
_cell.length_b   1.000
_cell.length_c   1.000
_cell.angle_alpha   90.00
_cell.angle_beta   90.00
_cell.angle_gamma   90.00
#
_symmetry.space_group_name_H-M   'P 1'
#
loop_
_entity.id
_entity.type
_entity.pdbx_description
1 polymer ?
#
loop_
_entity_poly.entity_id
_entity_poly.type
_entity_poly.pdbx_seq_one_letter_code
_entity_poly.pdbx_strand_id
1 'polypeptide(L)'
;MKDLLLVTPPFTQLNTPYPATAYLKGFLNTKDIPSFQIDLGIEVILQVFSQKGLQNVFNRNIDLQKFSENSQRIWALRDEYVKTIDQVILFLQGHNPTLARQVCSMNFLPEASRFNTIDDLDFAFGNMGLQDKAKHICTLYLEDISDFIVECIDDNFGFSRYAERLGRSANSFDELYEKLSDSHTFIDEITLEILKEKMESVQPKMVCFSVPFPGNLYSAFRCAKF
;
A
#
# COMPACT_ATOMS: atom_id res chain seq x y z
N MET A 1 -24.08 5.00 15.46
CA MET A 1 -24.32 3.82 14.59
C MET A 1 -24.56 4.32 13.18
N LYS A 2 -23.93 3.72 12.18
CA LYS A 2 -24.17 4.01 10.76
C LYS A 2 -24.86 2.83 10.11
N ASP A 3 -25.74 3.08 9.15
CA ASP A 3 -26.45 1.98 8.49
C ASP A 3 -25.53 1.25 7.48
N LEU A 4 -24.67 1.99 6.80
CA LEU A 4 -23.80 1.46 5.76
C LEU A 4 -22.33 1.82 5.98
N LEU A 5 -21.43 0.85 5.73
CA LEU A 5 -20.00 1.05 5.53
C LEU A 5 -19.68 0.79 4.06
N LEU A 6 -19.22 1.81 3.36
CA LEU A 6 -18.81 1.74 1.96
C LEU A 6 -17.31 1.54 1.89
N VAL A 7 -16.84 0.45 1.29
CA VAL A 7 -15.44 0.04 1.30
C VAL A 7 -14.90 -0.05 -0.13
N THR A 8 -13.77 0.61 -0.37
CA THR A 8 -12.90 0.32 -1.53
C THR A 8 -11.83 -0.66 -1.05
N PRO A 9 -11.81 -1.92 -1.54
CA PRO A 9 -10.82 -2.90 -1.11
C PRO A 9 -9.45 -2.65 -1.74
N PRO A 10 -8.33 -3.13 -1.16
CA PRO A 10 -7.00 -3.03 -1.75
C PRO A 10 -6.89 -3.77 -3.10
N PHE A 11 -6.09 -3.33 -4.07
CA PHE A 11 -5.52 -2.00 -4.21
C PHE A 11 -6.05 -1.33 -5.45
N THR A 12 -6.27 -0.02 -5.36
CA THR A 12 -6.41 0.87 -6.51
C THR A 12 -5.13 1.70 -6.65
N GLN A 13 -4.99 2.45 -7.76
CA GLN A 13 -3.86 3.36 -7.94
C GLN A 13 -3.89 4.46 -6.86
N LEU A 14 -2.79 4.59 -6.10
CA LEU A 14 -2.68 5.54 -4.99
C LEU A 14 -2.71 7.01 -5.45
N ASN A 15 -2.24 7.28 -6.67
CA ASN A 15 -2.22 8.62 -7.24
C ASN A 15 -3.55 9.06 -7.88
N THR A 16 -4.51 8.13 -7.98
CA THR A 16 -5.82 8.40 -8.60
C THR A 16 -6.92 7.79 -7.73
N PRO A 17 -7.45 8.54 -6.75
CA PRO A 17 -8.52 8.06 -5.88
C PRO A 17 -9.72 7.58 -6.68
N TYR A 18 -10.22 6.39 -6.36
CA TYR A 18 -11.42 5.88 -7.01
C TYR A 18 -12.67 6.47 -6.37
N PRO A 19 -13.47 7.25 -7.10
CA PRO A 19 -14.48 8.13 -6.49
C PRO A 19 -15.80 7.44 -6.13
N ALA A 20 -16.00 6.14 -6.44
CA ALA A 20 -17.31 5.49 -6.30
C ALA A 20 -17.90 5.59 -4.90
N THR A 21 -17.11 5.32 -3.85
CA THR A 21 -17.60 5.40 -2.47
C THR A 21 -17.97 6.82 -2.06
N ALA A 22 -17.25 7.83 -2.58
CA ALA A 22 -17.57 9.23 -2.32
C ALA A 22 -18.90 9.65 -2.99
N TYR A 23 -19.13 9.27 -4.26
CA TYR A 23 -20.39 9.51 -4.94
C TYR A 23 -21.56 8.79 -4.28
N LEU A 24 -21.39 7.52 -3.93
CA LEU A 24 -22.41 6.74 -3.23
C LEU A 24 -22.77 7.38 -1.88
N LYS A 25 -21.75 7.78 -1.10
CA LYS A 25 -21.96 8.47 0.16
C LYS A 25 -22.68 9.81 -0.04
N GLY A 26 -22.30 10.59 -1.04
CA GLY A 26 -22.98 11.84 -1.41
C GLY A 26 -24.44 11.61 -1.72
N PHE A 27 -24.78 10.59 -2.52
CA PHE A 27 -26.16 10.21 -2.84
C PHE A 27 -26.93 9.76 -1.57
N LEU A 28 -26.34 8.89 -0.75
CA LEU A 28 -26.97 8.42 0.50
C LEU A 28 -27.29 9.57 1.47
N ASN A 29 -26.43 10.58 1.52
CA ASN A 29 -26.68 11.80 2.30
C ASN A 29 -27.95 12.52 1.83
N THR A 30 -28.25 12.53 0.52
CA THR A 30 -29.50 13.13 -0.01
C THR A 30 -30.76 12.35 0.34
N LYS A 31 -30.59 11.13 0.86
CA LYS A 31 -31.67 10.23 1.29
C LYS A 31 -31.73 10.06 2.81
N ASP A 32 -30.95 10.87 3.55
CA ASP A 32 -30.84 10.80 5.00
C ASP A 32 -30.44 9.40 5.53
N ILE A 33 -29.67 8.64 4.70
CA ILE A 33 -29.14 7.32 5.06
C ILE A 33 -27.76 7.48 5.69
N PRO A 34 -27.60 7.22 7.00
CA PRO A 34 -26.32 7.34 7.69
C PRO A 34 -25.30 6.35 7.11
N SER A 35 -24.21 6.86 6.54
CA SER A 35 -23.15 6.04 5.95
C SER A 35 -21.76 6.51 6.34
N PHE A 36 -20.79 5.60 6.27
CA PHE A 36 -19.36 5.87 6.39
C PHE A 36 -18.65 5.28 5.18
N GLN A 37 -17.51 5.86 4.79
CA GLN A 37 -16.70 5.34 3.69
C GLN A 37 -15.26 5.18 4.12
N ILE A 38 -14.59 4.20 3.54
CA ILE A 38 -13.17 3.91 3.75
C ILE A 38 -12.55 3.42 2.45
N ASP A 39 -11.30 3.81 2.21
CA ASP A 39 -10.41 3.22 1.23
C ASP A 39 -9.37 2.37 1.97
N LEU A 40 -9.58 1.05 1.98
CA LEU A 40 -8.67 0.11 2.63
C LEU A 40 -7.30 0.07 1.94
N GLY A 41 -7.23 0.35 0.64
CA GLY A 41 -5.95 0.38 -0.07
C GLY A 41 -5.02 1.46 0.49
N ILE A 42 -5.54 2.67 0.69
CA ILE A 42 -4.79 3.78 1.30
C ILE A 42 -4.42 3.45 2.75
N GLU A 43 -5.37 2.96 3.55
CA GLU A 43 -5.12 2.64 4.97
C GLU A 43 -4.06 1.54 5.12
N VAL A 44 -4.12 0.47 4.30
CA VAL A 44 -3.12 -0.61 4.30
C VAL A 44 -1.74 -0.09 3.92
N ILE A 45 -1.62 0.72 2.86
CA ILE A 45 -0.33 1.30 2.47
C ILE A 45 0.24 2.18 3.59
N LEU A 46 -0.57 3.03 4.20
CA LEU A 46 -0.11 3.88 5.30
C LEU A 46 0.30 3.05 6.54
N GLN A 47 -0.34 1.92 6.78
CA GLN A 47 0.05 1.02 7.87
C GLN A 47 1.34 0.26 7.56
N VAL A 48 1.50 -0.30 6.36
CA VAL A 48 2.70 -1.01 5.93
C VAL A 48 3.90 -0.07 5.89
N PHE A 49 3.76 1.10 5.26
CA PHE A 49 4.80 2.12 5.13
C PHE A 49 4.79 3.11 6.30
N SER A 50 4.79 2.58 7.51
CA SER A 50 5.01 3.28 8.76
C SER A 50 6.18 2.66 9.51
N GLN A 51 6.72 3.36 10.52
CA GLN A 51 7.76 2.82 11.37
C GLN A 51 7.37 1.47 11.98
N LYS A 52 6.15 1.37 12.54
CA LYS A 52 5.61 0.12 13.10
C LYS A 52 5.42 -0.96 12.03
N GLY A 53 4.92 -0.58 10.86
CA GLY A 53 4.70 -1.49 9.73
C GLY A 53 6.02 -2.09 9.23
N LEU A 54 7.05 -1.28 9.00
CA LEU A 54 8.36 -1.76 8.58
C LEU A 54 9.04 -2.62 9.65
N GLN A 55 8.88 -2.29 10.94
CA GLN A 55 9.34 -3.18 12.02
C GLN A 55 8.68 -4.55 11.93
N ASN A 56 7.38 -4.62 11.65
CA ASN A 56 6.69 -5.89 11.47
C ASN A 56 7.17 -6.65 10.22
N VAL A 57 7.45 -5.95 9.13
CA VAL A 57 8.02 -6.53 7.90
C VAL A 57 9.39 -7.15 8.19
N PHE A 58 10.32 -6.40 8.78
CA PHE A 58 11.70 -6.83 8.99
C PHE A 58 11.88 -7.81 10.15
N ASN A 59 10.94 -7.89 11.09
CA ASN A 59 10.98 -8.85 12.21
C ASN A 59 10.42 -10.23 11.83
N ARG A 60 9.92 -10.43 10.61
CA ARG A 60 9.50 -11.77 10.17
C ARG A 60 10.69 -12.70 10.04
N ASN A 61 10.48 -13.97 10.40
CA ASN A 61 11.52 -14.98 10.31
C ASN A 61 11.70 -15.41 8.85
N ILE A 62 12.68 -14.84 8.16
CA ILE A 62 13.03 -15.11 6.77
C ILE A 62 14.47 -15.63 6.65
N ASP A 63 14.67 -16.58 5.73
CA ASP A 63 16.00 -17.10 5.40
C ASP A 63 16.61 -16.24 4.27
N LEU A 64 17.27 -15.16 4.67
CA LEU A 64 17.82 -14.17 3.73
C LEU A 64 18.81 -14.73 2.70
N GLN A 65 19.44 -15.89 2.98
CA GLN A 65 20.40 -16.49 2.07
C GLN A 65 19.73 -17.01 0.78
N LYS A 66 18.40 -17.17 0.79
CA LYS A 66 17.60 -17.62 -0.37
C LYS A 66 17.17 -16.50 -1.30
N PHE A 67 17.38 -15.24 -0.89
CA PHE A 67 16.89 -14.07 -1.60
C PHE A 67 18.01 -13.31 -2.31
N SER A 68 17.64 -12.39 -3.20
CA SER A 68 18.57 -11.59 -4.00
C SER A 68 19.53 -10.76 -3.14
N GLU A 69 20.66 -10.37 -3.72
CA GLU A 69 21.61 -9.44 -3.09
C GLU A 69 20.93 -8.10 -2.75
N ASN A 70 19.96 -7.69 -3.57
CA ASN A 70 19.17 -6.48 -3.31
C ASN A 70 18.36 -6.60 -2.01
N SER A 71 17.62 -7.69 -1.83
CA SER A 71 16.86 -7.93 -0.60
C SER A 71 17.75 -8.06 0.63
N GLN A 72 18.92 -8.70 0.48
CA GLN A 72 19.93 -8.77 1.55
C GLN A 72 20.45 -7.37 1.92
N ARG A 73 20.70 -6.50 0.94
CA ARG A 73 21.11 -5.10 1.16
C ARG A 73 20.01 -4.30 1.85
N ILE A 74 18.76 -4.40 1.39
CA ILE A 74 17.61 -3.70 2.01
C ILE A 74 17.47 -4.14 3.48
N TRP A 75 17.57 -5.44 3.75
CA TRP A 75 17.51 -5.95 5.12
C TRP A 75 18.68 -5.47 5.99
N ALA A 76 19.89 -5.35 5.42
CA ALA A 76 21.04 -4.79 6.15
C ALA A 76 20.82 -3.32 6.54
N LEU A 77 20.09 -2.55 5.71
CA LEU A 77 19.76 -1.14 5.92
C LEU A 77 18.39 -0.94 6.62
N ARG A 78 17.78 -1.99 7.16
CA ARG A 78 16.42 -1.96 7.71
C ARG A 78 16.20 -0.90 8.80
N ASP A 79 17.21 -0.66 9.63
CA ASP A 79 17.11 0.29 10.73
C ASP A 79 17.02 1.74 10.21
N GLU A 80 17.71 2.04 9.10
CA GLU A 80 17.61 3.32 8.39
C GLU A 80 16.27 3.48 7.70
N TYR A 81 15.76 2.41 7.05
CA TYR A 81 14.41 2.41 6.46
C TYR A 81 13.35 2.66 7.53
N VAL A 82 13.39 1.95 8.65
CA VAL A 82 12.46 2.14 9.77
C VAL A 82 12.55 3.54 10.35
N LYS A 83 13.74 4.13 10.46
CA LYS A 83 13.94 5.47 11.01
C LYS A 83 13.41 6.59 10.09
N THR A 84 13.44 6.40 8.78
CA THR A 84 13.16 7.48 7.81
C THR A 84 11.75 7.43 7.22
N ILE A 85 11.07 6.29 7.26
CA ILE A 85 9.79 6.05 6.55
C ILE A 85 8.71 7.07 6.89
N ASP A 86 8.46 7.37 8.16
CA ASP A 86 7.38 8.28 8.55
C ASP A 86 7.60 9.69 8.00
N GLN A 87 8.86 10.14 7.94
CA GLN A 87 9.20 11.44 7.37
C GLN A 87 8.99 11.47 5.85
N VAL A 88 9.32 10.38 5.16
CA VAL A 88 9.08 10.22 3.72
C VAL A 88 7.57 10.25 3.42
N ILE A 89 6.78 9.49 4.17
CA ILE A 89 5.31 9.48 3.98
C ILE A 89 4.72 10.87 4.24
N LEU A 90 5.09 11.56 5.33
CA LEU A 90 4.65 12.93 5.61
C LEU A 90 5.04 13.91 4.49
N PHE A 91 6.24 13.76 3.92
CA PHE A 91 6.67 14.58 2.80
C PHE A 91 5.82 14.33 1.55
N LEU A 92 5.59 13.06 1.18
CA LEU A 92 4.76 12.69 0.03
C LEU A 92 3.30 13.15 0.18
N GLN A 93 2.79 13.19 1.41
CA GLN A 93 1.48 13.76 1.75
C GLN A 93 1.45 15.31 1.75
N GLY A 94 2.59 15.97 1.52
CA GLY A 94 2.69 17.43 1.48
C GLY A 94 2.83 18.13 2.84
N HIS A 95 3.02 17.36 3.93
CA HIS A 95 3.09 17.92 5.29
C HIS A 95 4.48 18.38 5.70
N ASN A 96 5.56 17.99 5.00
CA ASN A 96 6.94 18.35 5.32
C ASN A 96 7.75 18.79 4.08
N PRO A 97 7.45 19.93 3.45
CA PRO A 97 8.10 20.34 2.20
C PRO A 97 9.60 20.62 2.35
N THR A 98 10.08 20.91 3.56
CA THR A 98 11.49 21.20 3.82
C THR A 98 12.39 19.98 3.70
N LEU A 99 11.84 18.76 3.81
CA LEU A 99 12.56 17.51 3.67
C LEU A 99 13.21 17.36 2.28
N ALA A 100 12.66 18.01 1.25
CA ALA A 100 13.15 17.92 -0.12
C ALA A 100 14.66 18.20 -0.25
N ARG A 101 15.18 19.17 0.52
CA ARG A 101 16.62 19.48 0.50
C ARG A 101 17.48 18.34 1.04
N GLN A 102 17.03 17.68 2.11
CA GLN A 102 17.74 16.56 2.72
C GLN A 102 17.72 15.35 1.80
N VAL A 103 16.55 15.03 1.23
CA VAL A 103 16.40 13.93 0.27
C VAL A 103 17.30 14.14 -0.95
N CYS A 104 17.31 15.34 -1.54
CA CYS A 104 18.14 15.64 -2.71
C CYS A 104 19.64 15.73 -2.41
N SER A 105 20.07 15.76 -1.16
CA SER A 105 21.50 15.70 -0.80
C SER A 105 22.09 14.28 -0.87
N MET A 106 21.27 13.28 -1.15
CA MET A 106 21.65 11.86 -1.33
C MET A 106 22.33 11.21 -0.12
N ASN A 107 22.25 11.81 1.07
CA ASN A 107 22.85 11.28 2.30
C ASN A 107 21.81 11.04 3.41
N PHE A 108 20.52 11.11 3.06
CA PHE A 108 19.44 11.05 4.05
C PHE A 108 18.69 9.71 4.02
N LEU A 109 18.42 9.18 2.84
CA LEU A 109 17.70 7.92 2.66
C LEU A 109 18.68 6.75 2.45
N PRO A 110 18.37 5.55 2.95
CA PRO A 110 19.07 4.34 2.53
C PRO A 110 18.79 4.07 1.05
N GLU A 111 19.79 3.56 0.35
CA GLU A 111 19.78 3.37 -1.09
C GLU A 111 20.04 1.90 -1.44
N ALA A 112 19.14 1.28 -2.22
CA ALA A 112 19.30 -0.05 -2.78
C ALA A 112 19.26 -0.01 -4.32
N SER A 113 18.83 -1.07 -4.99
CA SER A 113 19.01 -1.19 -6.45
C SER A 113 18.23 -0.17 -7.28
N ARG A 114 17.10 0.33 -6.78
CA ARG A 114 16.30 1.34 -7.49
C ARG A 114 17.06 2.65 -7.67
N PHE A 115 18.01 2.93 -6.80
CA PHE A 115 18.86 4.12 -6.84
C PHE A 115 19.96 4.05 -7.90
N ASN A 116 20.25 2.88 -8.47
CA ASN A 116 21.27 2.75 -9.52
C ASN A 116 20.92 3.52 -10.82
N THR A 117 19.68 3.97 -10.97
CA THR A 117 19.21 4.75 -12.13
C THR A 117 19.26 6.26 -11.91
N ILE A 118 19.78 6.72 -10.77
CA ILE A 118 19.75 8.14 -10.37
C ILE A 118 20.71 9.02 -11.15
N ASP A 119 21.79 8.48 -11.69
CA ASP A 119 22.82 9.28 -12.38
C ASP A 119 22.29 10.09 -13.59
N ASP A 120 21.15 9.69 -14.15
CA ASP A 120 20.48 10.40 -15.25
C ASP A 120 19.44 11.45 -14.80
N LEU A 121 19.21 11.62 -13.49
CA LEU A 121 18.12 12.48 -12.98
C LEU A 121 18.32 13.96 -13.31
N ASP A 122 19.54 14.46 -13.26
CA ASP A 122 19.79 15.88 -13.54
C ASP A 122 19.52 16.21 -15.02
N PHE A 123 19.72 15.25 -15.91
CA PHE A 123 19.35 15.37 -17.32
C PHE A 123 17.83 15.20 -17.53
N ALA A 124 17.21 14.22 -16.84
CA ALA A 124 15.80 13.89 -17.02
C ALA A 124 14.85 14.95 -16.41
N PHE A 125 15.24 15.53 -15.26
CA PHE A 125 14.40 16.50 -14.56
C PHE A 125 14.74 17.97 -14.88
N GLY A 126 15.90 18.26 -15.49
CA GLY A 126 16.26 19.58 -15.97
C GLY A 126 15.86 20.72 -15.04
N ASN A 127 14.89 21.54 -15.46
CA ASN A 127 14.33 22.65 -14.67
C ASN A 127 13.20 22.22 -13.72
N MET A 128 12.93 20.92 -13.53
CA MET A 128 11.96 20.49 -12.52
C MET A 128 12.46 20.85 -11.13
N GLY A 129 11.57 21.43 -10.33
CA GLY A 129 11.92 21.95 -9.04
C GLY A 129 12.41 20.89 -8.06
N LEU A 130 13.14 21.31 -7.03
CA LEU A 130 13.66 20.47 -5.95
C LEU A 130 12.61 19.52 -5.34
N GLN A 131 11.36 19.95 -5.29
CA GLN A 131 10.25 19.15 -4.75
C GLN A 131 9.96 17.92 -5.60
N ASP A 132 9.94 18.06 -6.92
CA ASP A 132 9.62 16.94 -7.82
C ASP A 132 10.77 15.93 -7.89
N LYS A 133 12.02 16.41 -7.87
CA LYS A 133 13.20 15.55 -7.72
C LYS A 133 13.13 14.75 -6.40
N ALA A 134 12.82 15.41 -5.30
CA ALA A 134 12.69 14.76 -4.00
C ALA A 134 11.55 13.72 -3.97
N LYS A 135 10.39 14.02 -4.56
CA LYS A 135 9.28 13.06 -4.69
C LYS A 135 9.70 11.82 -5.50
N HIS A 136 10.42 12.01 -6.60
CA HIS A 136 10.93 10.89 -7.39
C HIS A 136 11.88 10.01 -6.57
N ILE A 137 12.85 10.61 -5.87
CA ILE A 137 13.77 9.88 -4.98
C ILE A 137 12.99 9.12 -3.89
N CYS A 138 11.98 9.75 -3.27
CA CYS A 138 11.12 9.07 -2.31
C CYS A 138 10.33 7.92 -2.94
N THR A 139 9.97 8.00 -4.23
CA THR A 139 9.32 6.89 -4.94
C THR A 139 10.27 5.70 -5.08
N LEU A 140 11.53 5.93 -5.49
CA LEU A 140 12.55 4.88 -5.57
C LEU A 140 12.78 4.20 -4.21
N TYR A 141 12.83 5.00 -3.14
CA TYR A 141 12.94 4.50 -1.78
C TYR A 141 11.77 3.58 -1.39
N LEU A 142 10.53 3.95 -1.72
CA LEU A 142 9.36 3.10 -1.48
C LEU A 142 9.37 1.84 -2.36
N GLU A 143 9.86 1.95 -3.59
CA GLU A 143 9.99 0.81 -4.51
C GLU A 143 11.03 -0.19 -4.04
N ASP A 144 12.16 0.23 -3.45
CA ASP A 144 13.12 -0.68 -2.82
C ASP A 144 12.44 -1.50 -1.70
N ILE A 145 11.67 -0.84 -0.81
CA ILE A 145 10.92 -1.54 0.25
C ILE A 145 9.88 -2.49 -0.36
N SER A 146 9.20 -2.06 -1.43
CA SER A 146 8.22 -2.88 -2.13
C SER A 146 8.86 -4.14 -2.73
N ASP A 147 10.05 -4.03 -3.35
CA ASP A 147 10.78 -5.16 -3.89
C ASP A 147 11.11 -6.19 -2.79
N PHE A 148 11.53 -5.72 -1.62
CA PHE A 148 11.75 -6.59 -0.47
C PHE A 148 10.47 -7.29 0.00
N ILE A 149 9.35 -6.56 0.08
CA ILE A 149 8.06 -7.15 0.48
C ILE A 149 7.64 -8.23 -0.52
N VAL A 150 7.72 -7.94 -1.82
CA VAL A 150 7.33 -8.88 -2.89
C VAL A 150 8.19 -10.14 -2.86
N GLU A 151 9.50 -9.99 -2.69
CA GLU A 151 10.41 -11.13 -2.75
C GLU A 151 10.40 -11.97 -1.47
N CYS A 152 10.27 -11.32 -0.30
CA CYS A 152 10.52 -11.98 0.98
C CYS A 152 9.28 -12.22 1.84
N ILE A 153 8.16 -11.52 1.59
CA ILE A 153 7.01 -11.48 2.51
C ILE A 153 5.70 -11.89 1.84
N ASP A 154 5.33 -11.24 0.72
CA ASP A 154 4.05 -11.44 0.04
C ASP A 154 4.22 -11.17 -1.48
N ASP A 155 4.32 -12.23 -2.25
CA ASP A 155 4.57 -12.21 -3.70
C ASP A 155 3.43 -11.59 -4.52
N ASN A 156 2.28 -11.34 -3.91
CA ASN A 156 1.13 -10.69 -4.53
C ASN A 156 1.13 -9.18 -4.31
N PHE A 157 2.04 -8.64 -3.50
CA PHE A 157 2.09 -7.22 -3.18
C PHE A 157 2.43 -6.35 -4.40
N GLY A 158 1.86 -5.15 -4.43
CA GLY A 158 2.17 -4.10 -5.39
C GLY A 158 1.31 -2.87 -5.12
N PHE A 159 1.85 -1.66 -5.34
CA PHE A 159 1.18 -0.40 -4.99
C PHE A 159 -0.18 -0.16 -5.65
N SER A 160 -0.43 -0.75 -6.81
CA SER A 160 -1.67 -0.56 -7.57
C SER A 160 -2.37 -1.86 -7.93
N ARG A 161 -1.78 -3.01 -7.56
CA ARG A 161 -2.21 -4.32 -8.06
C ARG A 161 -1.89 -5.38 -7.03
N TYR A 162 -2.86 -5.75 -6.23
CA TYR A 162 -2.73 -6.88 -5.32
C TYR A 162 -3.48 -8.08 -5.86
N ALA A 163 -2.79 -9.21 -6.00
CA ALA A 163 -3.36 -10.45 -6.48
C ALA A 163 -4.15 -10.31 -7.83
N GLU A 164 -3.78 -9.33 -8.66
CA GLU A 164 -4.47 -9.03 -9.93
C GLU A 164 -4.49 -10.24 -10.87
N ARG A 165 -3.43 -11.06 -10.84
CA ARG A 165 -3.34 -12.29 -11.64
C ARG A 165 -4.50 -13.24 -11.33
N LEU A 166 -4.88 -13.36 -10.06
CA LEU A 166 -5.98 -14.22 -9.62
C LEU A 166 -7.34 -13.76 -10.16
N GLY A 167 -7.52 -12.44 -10.33
CA GLY A 167 -8.75 -11.90 -10.93
C GLY A 167 -8.76 -11.91 -12.46
N ARG A 168 -7.58 -12.01 -13.10
CA ARG A 168 -7.46 -12.03 -14.58
C ARG A 168 -7.45 -13.43 -15.17
N SER A 169 -7.04 -14.45 -14.44
CA SER A 169 -6.98 -15.84 -14.90
C SER A 169 -8.36 -16.50 -15.02
N ALA A 170 -9.38 -15.74 -15.28
CA ALA A 170 -10.81 -16.04 -15.16
C ALA A 170 -11.37 -17.04 -16.20
N ASN A 171 -10.61 -18.01 -16.65
CA ASN A 171 -11.21 -19.20 -17.28
C ASN A 171 -11.86 -20.13 -16.24
N SER A 172 -11.51 -20.00 -14.96
CA SER A 172 -12.04 -20.77 -13.84
C SER A 172 -11.93 -19.95 -12.54
N PHE A 173 -12.92 -20.13 -11.66
CA PHE A 173 -12.90 -19.56 -10.31
C PHE A 173 -11.99 -20.35 -9.36
N ASP A 174 -11.50 -21.52 -9.76
CA ASP A 174 -10.84 -22.49 -8.89
C ASP A 174 -9.57 -21.89 -8.24
N GLU A 175 -8.70 -21.25 -9.04
CA GLU A 175 -7.46 -20.62 -8.51
C GLU A 175 -7.76 -19.57 -7.46
N LEU A 176 -8.76 -18.70 -7.70
CA LEU A 176 -9.19 -17.69 -6.75
C LEU A 176 -9.79 -18.32 -5.49
N TYR A 177 -10.59 -19.39 -5.65
CA TYR A 177 -11.21 -20.10 -4.54
C TYR A 177 -10.16 -20.80 -3.66
N GLU A 178 -9.18 -21.48 -4.27
CA GLU A 178 -8.05 -22.08 -3.56
C GLU A 178 -7.31 -21.03 -2.73
N LYS A 179 -6.94 -19.90 -3.34
CA LYS A 179 -6.28 -18.82 -2.64
C LYS A 179 -7.10 -18.21 -1.50
N LEU A 180 -8.42 -18.11 -1.66
CA LEU A 180 -9.32 -17.67 -0.59
C LEU A 180 -9.46 -18.71 0.54
N SER A 181 -9.08 -19.95 0.28
CA SER A 181 -9.10 -21.06 1.26
C SER A 181 -7.76 -21.22 1.98
N ASP A 182 -6.67 -20.69 1.41
CA ASP A 182 -5.35 -20.66 2.03
C ASP A 182 -5.30 -19.76 3.29
N SER A 183 -4.23 -19.90 4.05
CA SER A 183 -3.90 -19.00 5.15
C SER A 183 -3.81 -17.54 4.67
N HIS A 184 -4.06 -16.61 5.59
CA HIS A 184 -3.94 -15.19 5.29
C HIS A 184 -2.50 -14.82 4.96
N THR A 185 -2.31 -14.00 3.93
CA THR A 185 -1.03 -13.37 3.63
C THR A 185 -0.76 -12.23 4.61
N PHE A 186 0.44 -11.64 4.53
CA PHE A 186 0.77 -10.46 5.33
C PHE A 186 -0.17 -9.28 5.07
N ILE A 187 -0.49 -9.05 3.80
CA ILE A 187 -1.40 -7.96 3.42
C ILE A 187 -2.85 -8.27 3.81
N ASP A 188 -3.27 -9.54 3.75
CA ASP A 188 -4.57 -9.96 4.24
C ASP A 188 -4.72 -9.67 5.74
N GLU A 189 -3.73 -10.04 6.55
CA GLU A 189 -3.72 -9.82 8.00
C GLU A 189 -3.95 -8.34 8.33
N ILE A 190 -3.18 -7.43 7.71
CA ILE A 190 -3.31 -5.98 7.91
C ILE A 190 -4.68 -5.48 7.43
N THR A 191 -5.12 -5.94 6.26
CA THR A 191 -6.41 -5.52 5.68
C THR A 191 -7.57 -5.87 6.59
N LEU A 192 -7.58 -7.10 7.11
CA LEU A 192 -8.64 -7.58 7.99
C LEU A 192 -8.59 -6.93 9.37
N GLU A 193 -7.40 -6.64 9.92
CA GLU A 193 -7.24 -5.90 11.16
C GLU A 193 -7.85 -4.50 11.05
N ILE A 194 -7.51 -3.75 9.99
CA ILE A 194 -8.08 -2.41 9.75
C ILE A 194 -9.59 -2.48 9.55
N LEU A 195 -10.08 -3.44 8.75
CA LEU A 195 -11.51 -3.61 8.52
C LEU A 195 -12.25 -3.88 9.83
N LYS A 196 -11.71 -4.76 10.67
CA LYS A 196 -12.26 -5.09 11.98
C LYS A 196 -12.37 -3.85 12.88
N GLU A 197 -11.30 -3.08 13.02
CA GLU A 197 -11.28 -1.83 13.78
C GLU A 197 -12.35 -0.84 13.30
N LYS A 198 -12.50 -0.70 11.96
CA LYS A 198 -13.52 0.18 11.39
C LYS A 198 -14.94 -0.33 11.62
N MET A 199 -15.16 -1.65 11.51
CA MET A 199 -16.46 -2.24 11.82
C MET A 199 -16.84 -2.06 13.30
N GLU A 200 -15.89 -2.26 14.20
CA GLU A 200 -16.11 -2.05 15.66
C GLU A 200 -16.39 -0.57 15.98
N SER A 201 -15.69 0.35 15.34
CA SER A 201 -15.86 1.81 15.52
C SER A 201 -17.17 2.33 14.93
N VAL A 202 -17.52 1.89 13.71
CA VAL A 202 -18.70 2.39 12.95
C VAL A 202 -19.98 1.65 13.33
N GLN A 203 -19.88 0.36 13.68
CA GLN A 203 -21.00 -0.56 13.94
C GLN A 203 -22.06 -0.53 12.82
N PRO A 204 -21.68 -0.81 11.56
CA PRO A 204 -22.59 -0.75 10.44
C PRO A 204 -23.59 -1.92 10.46
N LYS A 205 -24.79 -1.70 9.93
CA LYS A 205 -25.77 -2.78 9.68
C LYS A 205 -25.41 -3.58 8.42
N MET A 206 -24.71 -2.94 7.45
CA MET A 206 -24.31 -3.54 6.20
C MET A 206 -22.96 -2.99 5.75
N VAL A 207 -22.10 -3.86 5.21
CA VAL A 207 -20.83 -3.51 4.56
C VAL A 207 -20.98 -3.70 3.05
N CYS A 208 -20.63 -2.67 2.29
CA CYS A 208 -20.74 -2.66 0.83
C CYS A 208 -19.36 -2.46 0.21
N PHE A 209 -18.92 -3.42 -0.62
CA PHE A 209 -17.63 -3.34 -1.32
C PHE A 209 -17.81 -2.80 -2.74
N SER A 210 -17.03 -1.77 -3.09
CA SER A 210 -16.90 -1.28 -4.47
C SER A 210 -15.70 -1.93 -5.13
N VAL A 211 -15.93 -2.79 -6.12
CA VAL A 211 -14.89 -3.58 -6.81
C VAL A 211 -14.72 -3.06 -8.23
N PRO A 212 -13.91 -2.00 -8.45
CA PRO A 212 -13.78 -1.37 -9.76
C PRO A 212 -12.92 -2.16 -10.75
N PHE A 213 -11.96 -2.94 -10.26
CA PHE A 213 -10.95 -3.61 -11.07
C PHE A 213 -10.71 -5.05 -10.62
N PRO A 214 -10.20 -5.93 -11.50
CA PRO A 214 -9.84 -7.31 -11.13
C PRO A 214 -8.90 -7.39 -9.93
N GLY A 215 -7.96 -6.42 -9.78
CA GLY A 215 -7.03 -6.36 -8.66
C GLY A 215 -7.66 -6.10 -7.29
N ASN A 216 -8.94 -5.71 -7.24
CA ASN A 216 -9.67 -5.54 -5.99
C ASN A 216 -10.52 -6.77 -5.62
N LEU A 217 -10.70 -7.72 -6.56
CA LEU A 217 -11.66 -8.80 -6.42
C LEU A 217 -11.28 -9.76 -5.30
N TYR A 218 -10.02 -10.20 -5.27
CA TYR A 218 -9.50 -11.07 -4.23
C TYR A 218 -9.71 -10.48 -2.83
N SER A 219 -9.27 -9.23 -2.63
CA SER A 219 -9.38 -8.55 -1.33
C SER A 219 -10.83 -8.32 -0.93
N ALA A 220 -11.73 -8.02 -1.90
CA ALA A 220 -13.15 -7.91 -1.62
C ALA A 220 -13.74 -9.21 -1.07
N PHE A 221 -13.43 -10.36 -1.71
CA PHE A 221 -13.89 -11.67 -1.23
C PHE A 221 -13.24 -12.06 0.09
N ARG A 222 -11.96 -11.75 0.29
CA ARG A 222 -11.27 -11.99 1.56
C ARG A 222 -11.94 -11.22 2.70
N CYS A 223 -12.25 -9.94 2.49
CA CYS A 223 -12.98 -9.11 3.44
C CYS A 223 -14.43 -9.58 3.67
N ALA A 224 -15.13 -10.04 2.63
CA ALA A 224 -16.50 -10.50 2.74
C ALA A 224 -16.64 -11.87 3.45
N LYS A 225 -15.57 -12.68 3.44
CA LYS A 225 -15.50 -13.96 4.14
C LYS A 225 -15.19 -13.80 5.63
N PHE A 226 -14.59 -12.67 6.05
CA PHE A 226 -14.26 -12.31 7.42
C PHE A 226 -15.49 -11.96 8.25
#